data_f1f58ea6c2d1a33f79aac4ef1f9ca9e6
#
_entry.id   f1f58ea6c2d1a33f79aac4ef1f9ca9e6
#
_cell.length_a   1.000
_cell.length_b   1.000
_cell.length_c   1.000
_cell.angle_alpha   90.00
_cell.angle_beta   90.00
_cell.angle_gamma   90.00
#
_symmetry.space_group_name_H-M   'P 1'
#
loop_
_entity.id
_entity.type
_entity.pdbx_description
1 polymer ?
#
loop_
_entity_poly.entity_id
_entity_poly.type
_entity_poly.pdbx_seq_one_letter_code
_entity_poly.pdbx_strand_id
1 'polypeptide(L)'
;MLSIIIFIILAVVLVGGMVLWLYGERWRFLRPSTWRFMQEAGIWRQLTLNGLHGYVYGRWIKEYLNLLLNHIIPRLGPRGRKWLSNHYHGKVLTPELARAIITHNHDIPLQNIEQIIPYPYARDLVLKGPPDVAVFQCGCRQVRDKPCEPIQVCMAIGQPFVDFIVEHHPNSSRRLTQAEALELLEAEHKRGHLHSAWFKDACLDRFYAICNCCKCCCGGIESMVKYGVPSMVSSGYVAKVDAESCKACGTCEDVCAFKAIKTNGNATVIWEKCMGCGVCQGQCPNEAISLVRDERKGIPMDVRLLIQKQAVD
;
A
#
# COMPACT_ATOMS: atom_id res chain seq x y z
N MET A 1 -22.76 44.90 13.85
CA MET A 1 -23.31 43.53 13.88
C MET A 1 -22.51 42.55 13.00
N LEU A 2 -22.30 42.82 11.70
CA LEU A 2 -21.56 41.92 10.80
C LEU A 2 -20.14 41.59 11.27
N SER A 3 -19.38 42.59 11.72
CA SER A 3 -18.02 42.42 12.26
C SER A 3 -17.95 41.49 13.49
N ILE A 4 -18.94 41.58 14.38
CA ILE A 4 -19.03 40.74 15.57
C ILE A 4 -19.34 39.29 15.16
N ILE A 5 -20.24 39.08 14.21
CA ILE A 5 -20.58 37.74 13.68
C ILE A 5 -19.36 37.10 13.01
N ILE A 6 -18.62 37.85 12.18
CA ILE A 6 -17.39 37.36 11.54
C ILE A 6 -16.36 37.00 12.60
N PHE A 7 -16.17 37.84 13.63
CA PHE A 7 -15.22 37.54 14.72
C PHE A 7 -15.59 36.25 15.47
N ILE A 8 -16.89 36.08 15.78
CA ILE A 8 -17.37 34.85 16.47
C ILE A 8 -17.13 33.61 15.58
N ILE A 9 -17.45 33.69 14.28
CA ILE A 9 -17.21 32.57 13.35
C ILE A 9 -15.73 32.24 13.31
N LEU A 10 -14.84 33.23 13.17
CA LEU A 10 -13.39 33.00 13.16
C LEU A 10 -12.89 32.39 14.49
N ALA A 11 -13.37 32.87 15.63
CA ALA A 11 -13.02 32.33 16.93
C ALA A 11 -13.47 30.87 17.05
N VAL A 12 -14.69 30.53 16.63
CA VAL A 12 -15.20 29.15 16.65
C VAL A 12 -14.37 28.24 15.73
N VAL A 13 -14.00 28.71 14.55
CA VAL A 13 -13.16 27.94 13.62
C VAL A 13 -11.75 27.71 14.19
N LEU A 14 -11.14 28.75 14.80
CA LEU A 14 -9.82 28.62 15.41
C LEU A 14 -9.83 27.69 16.63
N VAL A 15 -10.80 27.85 17.52
CA VAL A 15 -10.93 26.97 18.71
C VAL A 15 -11.26 25.55 18.27
N GLY A 16 -12.18 25.37 17.34
CA GLY A 16 -12.51 24.06 16.79
C GLY A 16 -11.32 23.38 16.11
N GLY A 17 -10.55 24.16 15.31
CA GLY A 17 -9.32 23.68 14.69
C GLY A 17 -8.26 23.28 15.71
N MET A 18 -8.08 24.06 16.77
CA MET A 18 -7.15 23.74 17.85
C MET A 18 -7.56 22.47 18.62
N VAL A 19 -8.84 22.32 18.93
CA VAL A 19 -9.37 21.11 19.60
C VAL A 19 -9.18 19.88 18.71
N LEU A 20 -9.48 20.00 17.42
CA LEU A 20 -9.28 18.92 16.45
C LEU A 20 -7.79 18.54 16.33
N TRP A 21 -6.89 19.52 16.32
CA TRP A 21 -5.45 19.30 16.33
C TRP A 21 -5.00 18.58 17.58
N LEU A 22 -5.37 19.06 18.77
CA LEU A 22 -5.04 18.43 20.05
C LEU A 22 -5.60 17.00 20.14
N TYR A 23 -6.79 16.76 19.63
CA TYR A 23 -7.37 15.43 19.54
C TYR A 23 -6.55 14.53 18.59
N GLY A 24 -6.15 15.05 17.43
CA GLY A 24 -5.27 14.38 16.48
C GLY A 24 -3.94 14.00 17.11
N GLU A 25 -3.31 14.92 17.83
CA GLU A 25 -2.05 14.75 18.54
C GLU A 25 -2.23 14.02 19.92
N ARG A 26 -3.41 13.45 20.18
CA ARG A 26 -3.73 12.72 21.42
C ARG A 26 -3.48 13.56 22.68
N TRP A 27 -3.98 14.80 22.67
CA TRP A 27 -3.87 15.79 23.74
C TRP A 27 -2.44 16.26 24.05
N ARG A 28 -1.52 16.13 23.10
CA ARG A 28 -0.23 16.83 23.09
C ARG A 28 -0.25 17.93 22.05
N PHE A 29 0.56 18.96 22.25
CA PHE A 29 0.64 20.04 21.26
C PHE A 29 1.25 19.56 19.94
N LEU A 30 2.33 18.76 20.04
CA LEU A 30 3.02 18.17 18.88
C LEU A 30 3.77 16.91 19.33
N ARG A 31 3.57 15.80 18.62
CA ARG A 31 4.28 14.55 18.89
C ARG A 31 5.64 14.52 18.19
N PRO A 32 6.63 13.81 18.75
CA PRO A 32 7.94 13.66 18.11
C PRO A 32 7.87 13.08 16.70
N SER A 33 7.00 12.11 16.44
CA SER A 33 6.84 11.53 15.10
C SER A 33 6.20 12.51 14.11
N THR A 34 5.23 13.31 14.54
CA THR A 34 4.64 14.38 13.73
C THR A 34 5.70 15.42 13.39
N TRP A 35 6.51 15.84 14.38
CA TRP A 35 7.62 16.77 14.15
C TRP A 35 8.63 16.22 13.14
N ARG A 36 9.05 14.95 13.31
CA ARG A 36 9.99 14.30 12.36
C ARG A 36 9.40 14.23 10.94
N PHE A 37 8.13 13.85 10.83
CA PHE A 37 7.44 13.85 9.55
C PHE A 37 7.44 15.24 8.90
N MET A 38 7.21 16.28 9.71
CA MET A 38 7.26 17.68 9.27
C MET A 38 8.64 18.10 8.81
N GLN A 39 9.69 17.72 9.53
CA GLN A 39 11.08 18.03 9.16
C GLN A 39 11.47 17.37 7.83
N GLU A 40 11.14 16.09 7.64
CA GLU A 40 11.45 15.36 6.40
C GLU A 40 10.66 15.88 5.19
N ALA A 41 9.43 16.32 5.39
CA ALA A 41 8.63 16.93 4.32
C ALA A 41 9.14 18.33 3.91
N GLY A 42 9.86 19.01 4.80
CA GLY A 42 10.22 20.41 4.67
C GLY A 42 9.09 21.36 5.10
N ILE A 43 9.42 22.41 5.84
CA ILE A 43 8.45 23.33 6.48
C ILE A 43 7.48 23.92 5.46
N TRP A 44 7.95 24.31 4.29
CA TRP A 44 7.10 24.91 3.24
C TRP A 44 6.11 23.91 2.65
N ARG A 45 6.46 22.64 2.54
CA ARG A 45 5.58 21.57 2.04
C ARG A 45 4.50 21.21 3.05
N GLN A 46 4.78 21.34 4.34
CA GLN A 46 3.83 21.12 5.43
C GLN A 46 2.74 22.18 5.49
N LEU A 47 3.07 23.43 5.12
CA LEU A 47 2.09 24.52 5.00
C LEU A 47 1.22 24.37 3.74
N THR A 48 1.52 23.39 2.88
CA THR A 48 0.68 23.06 1.72
C THR A 48 -0.39 22.03 2.09
N LEU A 49 -1.42 21.93 1.25
CA LEU A 49 -2.47 20.94 1.37
C LEU A 49 -1.94 19.48 1.42
N ASN A 50 -0.78 19.22 0.82
CA ASN A 50 -0.17 17.88 0.80
C ASN A 50 0.35 17.44 2.18
N GLY A 51 0.95 18.32 2.96
CA GLY A 51 1.39 18.00 4.32
C GLY A 51 0.22 17.70 5.25
N LEU A 52 -0.82 18.55 5.20
CA LEU A 52 -2.05 18.30 5.95
C LEU A 52 -2.73 17.01 5.49
N HIS A 53 -2.74 16.73 4.19
CA HIS A 53 -3.29 15.51 3.62
C HIS A 53 -2.58 14.25 4.17
N GLY A 54 -1.24 14.27 4.25
CA GLY A 54 -0.46 13.18 4.83
C GLY A 54 -0.79 12.92 6.30
N TYR A 55 -0.90 13.99 7.07
CA TYR A 55 -1.32 13.92 8.47
C TYR A 55 -2.72 13.32 8.62
N VAL A 56 -3.70 13.85 7.89
CA VAL A 56 -5.09 13.37 7.89
C VAL A 56 -5.17 11.90 7.48
N TYR A 57 -4.46 11.53 6.42
CA TYR A 57 -4.39 10.15 5.96
C TYR A 57 -3.80 9.21 7.04
N GLY A 58 -2.65 9.55 7.60
CA GLY A 58 -1.98 8.70 8.59
C GLY A 58 -2.69 8.64 9.94
N ARG A 59 -3.35 9.74 10.34
CA ARG A 59 -4.04 9.84 11.65
C ARG A 59 -5.44 9.23 11.65
N TRP A 60 -6.19 9.38 10.55
CA TRP A 60 -7.57 8.92 10.42
C TRP A 60 -7.74 7.97 9.22
N ILE A 61 -6.93 6.91 9.19
CA ILE A 61 -6.86 5.95 8.08
C ILE A 61 -8.23 5.35 7.76
N LYS A 62 -8.99 4.94 8.78
CA LYS A 62 -10.31 4.34 8.62
C LYS A 62 -11.30 5.33 7.99
N GLU A 63 -11.43 6.51 8.56
CA GLU A 63 -12.35 7.55 8.11
C GLU A 63 -11.99 8.02 6.69
N TYR A 64 -10.69 8.24 6.45
CA TYR A 64 -10.18 8.60 5.13
C TYR A 64 -10.51 7.54 4.07
N LEU A 65 -10.24 6.27 4.35
CA LEU A 65 -10.53 5.19 3.41
C LEU A 65 -12.02 4.93 3.26
N ASN A 66 -12.82 5.12 4.31
CA ASN A 66 -14.27 5.05 4.20
C ASN A 66 -14.80 6.10 3.21
N LEU A 67 -14.37 7.35 3.36
CA LEU A 67 -14.73 8.43 2.43
C LEU A 67 -14.25 8.14 1.01
N LEU A 68 -12.99 7.73 0.85
CA LEU A 68 -12.39 7.49 -0.45
C LEU A 68 -13.06 6.32 -1.19
N LEU A 69 -13.19 5.16 -0.53
CA LEU A 69 -13.64 3.92 -1.17
C LEU A 69 -15.16 3.88 -1.38
N ASN A 70 -15.94 4.39 -0.43
CA ASN A 70 -17.40 4.26 -0.45
C ASN A 70 -18.10 5.48 -1.07
N HIS A 71 -17.45 6.65 -1.09
CA HIS A 71 -18.10 7.88 -1.57
C HIS A 71 -17.40 8.52 -2.77
N ILE A 72 -16.06 8.58 -2.79
CA ILE A 72 -15.32 9.29 -3.84
C ILE A 72 -15.12 8.39 -5.06
N ILE A 73 -14.42 7.25 -4.92
CA ILE A 73 -14.03 6.37 -6.04
C ILE A 73 -15.23 5.95 -6.92
N PRO A 74 -16.39 5.57 -6.36
CA PRO A 74 -17.55 5.18 -7.17
C PRO A 74 -18.05 6.28 -8.11
N ARG A 75 -17.78 7.54 -7.78
CA ARG A 75 -18.24 8.72 -8.52
C ARG A 75 -17.18 9.34 -9.42
N LEU A 76 -15.95 8.83 -9.40
CA LEU A 76 -14.87 9.40 -10.22
C LEU A 76 -15.07 9.12 -11.71
N GLY A 77 -15.04 10.19 -12.51
CA GLY A 77 -14.87 10.09 -13.96
C GLY A 77 -13.43 9.72 -14.38
N PRO A 78 -13.17 9.50 -15.69
CA PRO A 78 -11.87 9.04 -16.17
C PRO A 78 -10.68 9.92 -15.75
N ARG A 79 -10.86 11.26 -15.75
CA ARG A 79 -9.81 12.21 -15.30
C ARG A 79 -9.49 12.07 -13.82
N GLY A 80 -10.53 11.91 -12.97
CA GLY A 80 -10.37 11.71 -11.52
C GLY A 80 -9.72 10.37 -11.19
N ARG A 81 -10.04 9.30 -11.91
CA ARG A 81 -9.40 7.98 -11.78
C ARG A 81 -7.90 8.04 -12.10
N LYS A 82 -7.55 8.70 -13.19
CA LYS A 82 -6.15 8.90 -13.58
C LYS A 82 -5.41 9.77 -12.55
N TRP A 83 -6.05 10.84 -12.07
CA TRP A 83 -5.45 11.69 -11.04
C TRP A 83 -5.17 10.89 -9.77
N LEU A 84 -6.15 10.12 -9.29
CA LEU A 84 -6.00 9.29 -8.09
C LEU A 84 -4.84 8.29 -8.23
N SER A 85 -4.78 7.55 -9.35
CA SER A 85 -3.71 6.58 -9.57
C SER A 85 -2.31 7.21 -9.68
N ASN A 86 -2.22 8.44 -10.17
CA ASN A 86 -0.95 9.17 -10.24
C ASN A 86 -0.40 9.56 -8.86
N HIS A 87 -1.27 9.75 -7.86
CA HIS A 87 -0.91 10.25 -6.52
C HIS A 87 -0.95 9.17 -5.45
N TYR A 88 -1.66 8.07 -5.70
CA TYR A 88 -1.79 6.95 -4.77
C TYR A 88 -1.87 5.64 -5.54
N HIS A 89 -0.80 4.86 -5.50
CA HIS A 89 -0.68 3.63 -6.26
C HIS A 89 0.16 2.58 -5.54
N GLY A 90 0.05 1.33 -6.02
CA GLY A 90 0.76 0.18 -5.49
C GLY A 90 1.58 -0.54 -6.56
N LYS A 91 2.63 -1.19 -6.14
CA LYS A 91 3.39 -2.18 -6.90
C LYS A 91 3.10 -3.56 -6.34
N VAL A 92 2.56 -4.45 -7.16
CA VAL A 92 2.39 -5.84 -6.76
C VAL A 92 3.76 -6.48 -6.55
N LEU A 93 3.90 -7.24 -5.49
CA LEU A 93 5.12 -7.97 -5.14
C LEU A 93 4.86 -9.47 -5.22
N THR A 94 5.87 -10.23 -5.65
CA THR A 94 5.91 -11.67 -5.34
C THR A 94 6.29 -11.86 -3.87
N PRO A 95 6.07 -13.04 -3.27
CA PRO A 95 6.50 -13.31 -1.90
C PRO A 95 8.01 -13.03 -1.70
N GLU A 96 8.84 -13.41 -2.67
CA GLU A 96 10.29 -13.22 -2.62
C GLU A 96 10.68 -11.74 -2.65
N LEU A 97 10.00 -10.91 -3.47
CA LEU A 97 10.24 -9.47 -3.52
C LEU A 97 9.83 -8.79 -2.21
N ALA A 98 8.70 -9.20 -1.62
CA ALA A 98 8.27 -8.69 -0.32
C ALA A 98 9.27 -9.05 0.80
N ARG A 99 9.75 -10.29 0.83
CA ARG A 99 10.79 -10.74 1.76
C ARG A 99 12.08 -9.95 1.58
N ALA A 100 12.51 -9.72 0.33
CA ALA A 100 13.73 -8.96 0.03
C ALA A 100 13.69 -7.54 0.61
N ILE A 101 12.52 -6.87 0.60
CA ILE A 101 12.35 -5.55 1.21
C ILE A 101 12.53 -5.62 2.74
N ILE A 102 12.05 -6.67 3.40
CA ILE A 102 12.18 -6.82 4.85
C ILE A 102 13.59 -7.21 5.27
N THR A 103 14.32 -7.94 4.42
CA THR A 103 15.63 -8.50 4.76
C THR A 103 16.83 -7.71 4.25
N HIS A 104 16.62 -6.61 3.50
CA HIS A 104 17.76 -5.81 3.05
C HIS A 104 18.47 -5.13 4.23
N ASN A 105 19.79 -4.94 4.09
CA ASN A 105 20.64 -4.40 5.13
C ASN A 105 21.49 -3.19 4.68
N HIS A 106 21.14 -2.60 3.54
CA HIS A 106 21.81 -1.44 2.97
C HIS A 106 20.82 -0.27 2.82
N ASP A 107 21.33 0.96 2.89
CA ASP A 107 20.52 2.13 2.63
C ASP A 107 20.16 2.22 1.14
N ILE A 108 18.89 2.59 0.86
CA ILE A 108 18.37 2.75 -0.50
C ILE A 108 17.79 4.16 -0.63
N PRO A 109 18.59 5.15 -1.07
CA PRO A 109 18.12 6.52 -1.26
C PRO A 109 17.69 6.82 -2.71
N LEU A 110 16.90 5.95 -3.32
CA LEU A 110 16.49 6.09 -4.72
C LEU A 110 15.32 7.07 -4.87
N GLN A 111 15.54 8.08 -5.68
CA GLN A 111 14.49 9.00 -6.10
C GLN A 111 14.03 8.66 -7.52
N ASN A 112 12.73 8.92 -7.77
CA ASN A 112 12.17 8.90 -9.10
C ASN A 112 12.38 7.57 -9.86
N ILE A 113 12.03 6.43 -9.24
CA ILE A 113 12.15 5.10 -9.86
C ILE A 113 11.08 4.86 -10.93
N GLU A 114 11.04 5.72 -11.96
CA GLU A 114 10.05 5.69 -13.06
C GLU A 114 9.99 4.36 -13.78
N GLN A 115 11.14 3.71 -13.98
CA GLN A 115 11.23 2.42 -14.65
C GLN A 115 10.50 1.30 -13.91
N ILE A 116 10.27 1.45 -12.59
CA ILE A 116 9.59 0.47 -11.74
C ILE A 116 8.17 0.93 -11.43
N ILE A 117 8.00 2.23 -11.20
CA ILE A 117 6.75 2.90 -10.85
C ILE A 117 6.41 3.90 -11.96
N PRO A 118 5.66 3.51 -13.00
CA PRO A 118 5.37 4.35 -14.17
C PRO A 118 4.24 5.36 -13.91
N TYR A 119 4.22 5.95 -12.72
CA TYR A 119 3.34 7.07 -12.36
C TYR A 119 4.17 8.35 -12.22
N PRO A 120 3.58 9.55 -12.48
CA PRO A 120 4.33 10.81 -12.47
C PRO A 120 4.73 11.28 -11.07
N TYR A 121 4.02 10.83 -10.02
CA TYR A 121 4.25 11.24 -8.63
C TYR A 121 4.43 10.04 -7.72
N ALA A 122 4.92 10.30 -6.48
CA ALA A 122 5.05 9.30 -5.42
C ALA A 122 5.80 8.04 -5.89
N ARG A 123 7.05 8.20 -6.32
CA ARG A 123 7.86 7.12 -6.86
C ARG A 123 9.28 7.08 -6.31
N ASP A 124 9.44 7.57 -5.08
CA ASP A 124 10.72 7.50 -4.37
C ASP A 124 10.78 6.24 -3.48
N LEU A 125 11.92 5.62 -3.43
CA LEU A 125 12.24 4.49 -2.56
C LEU A 125 13.40 4.89 -1.65
N VAL A 126 13.06 5.34 -0.44
CA VAL A 126 14.03 5.77 0.55
C VAL A 126 13.90 4.89 1.78
N LEU A 127 14.83 3.98 1.95
CA LEU A 127 14.86 3.02 3.06
C LEU A 127 16.26 3.00 3.69
N LYS A 128 16.30 2.84 5.01
CA LYS A 128 17.51 2.47 5.74
C LYS A 128 17.48 0.97 6.02
N GLY A 129 18.61 0.32 5.89
CA GLY A 129 18.72 -1.11 6.12
C GLY A 129 19.34 -1.45 7.47
N PRO A 130 18.80 -2.45 8.20
CA PRO A 130 17.50 -3.09 7.99
C PRO A 130 16.34 -2.14 8.26
N PRO A 131 15.21 -2.26 7.55
CA PRO A 131 14.11 -1.31 7.70
C PRO A 131 13.39 -1.49 9.04
N ASP A 132 13.01 -0.37 9.65
CA ASP A 132 12.00 -0.41 10.70
C ASP A 132 10.66 -0.88 10.13
N VAL A 133 9.95 -1.71 10.90
CA VAL A 133 8.63 -2.23 10.51
C VAL A 133 7.65 -2.09 11.67
N ALA A 134 6.44 -1.64 11.37
CA ALA A 134 5.33 -1.72 12.32
C ALA A 134 4.09 -2.28 11.64
N VAL A 135 3.44 -3.26 12.28
CA VAL A 135 2.12 -3.73 11.85
C VAL A 135 1.03 -2.84 12.40
N PHE A 136 0.00 -2.60 11.60
CA PHE A 136 -1.19 -1.84 12.01
C PHE A 136 -2.47 -2.39 11.37
N GLN A 137 -3.61 -1.99 11.92
CA GLN A 137 -4.91 -2.41 11.41
C GLN A 137 -5.13 -1.91 9.99
N CYS A 138 -5.48 -2.85 9.09
CA CYS A 138 -5.77 -2.55 7.71
C CYS A 138 -7.03 -1.68 7.57
N GLY A 139 -6.86 -0.43 7.14
CA GLY A 139 -7.99 0.48 6.96
C GLY A 139 -9.01 0.00 5.93
N CYS A 140 -8.58 -0.71 4.88
CA CYS A 140 -9.49 -1.32 3.91
C CYS A 140 -10.38 -2.40 4.53
N ARG A 141 -9.87 -3.21 5.47
CA ARG A 141 -10.66 -4.21 6.21
C ARG A 141 -11.61 -3.52 7.19
N GLN A 142 -11.16 -2.49 7.90
CA GLN A 142 -11.97 -1.76 8.89
C GLN A 142 -13.22 -1.08 8.32
N VAL A 143 -13.26 -0.77 7.03
CA VAL A 143 -14.39 -0.11 6.37
C VAL A 143 -15.37 -1.09 5.71
N ARG A 144 -15.21 -2.39 5.97
CA ARG A 144 -16.13 -3.44 5.47
C ARG A 144 -17.05 -3.93 6.59
N ASP A 145 -18.29 -4.25 6.24
CA ASP A 145 -19.27 -4.81 7.18
C ASP A 145 -18.84 -6.18 7.71
N LYS A 146 -18.19 -6.98 6.86
CA LYS A 146 -17.63 -8.29 7.19
C LYS A 146 -16.16 -8.35 6.77
N PRO A 147 -15.25 -7.82 7.60
CA PRO A 147 -13.82 -7.82 7.27
C PRO A 147 -13.22 -9.21 7.32
N CYS A 148 -12.19 -9.44 6.50
CA CYS A 148 -11.32 -10.60 6.66
C CYS A 148 -10.50 -10.46 7.94
N GLU A 149 -10.31 -11.56 8.65
CA GLU A 149 -9.40 -11.65 9.80
C GLU A 149 -8.06 -12.30 9.40
N PRO A 150 -6.98 -11.94 10.10
CA PRO A 150 -6.87 -10.87 11.10
C PRO A 150 -6.92 -9.47 10.46
N ILE A 151 -7.37 -8.45 11.20
CA ILE A 151 -7.41 -7.07 10.70
C ILE A 151 -6.01 -6.43 10.70
N GLN A 152 -5.16 -6.80 11.65
CA GLN A 152 -3.82 -6.21 11.83
C GLN A 152 -2.81 -6.90 10.90
N VAL A 153 -2.71 -6.43 9.66
CA VAL A 153 -1.90 -7.06 8.60
C VAL A 153 -1.15 -6.08 7.69
N CYS A 154 -1.45 -4.79 7.73
CA CYS A 154 -0.68 -3.81 6.98
C CYS A 154 0.59 -3.44 7.73
N MET A 155 1.71 -3.30 7.01
CA MET A 155 3.00 -2.93 7.57
C MET A 155 3.42 -1.56 7.09
N ALA A 156 3.66 -0.63 8.01
CA ALA A 156 4.41 0.58 7.74
C ALA A 156 5.90 0.22 7.67
N ILE A 157 6.61 0.78 6.69
CA ILE A 157 8.01 0.45 6.40
C ILE A 157 8.84 1.72 6.41
N GLY A 158 9.88 1.71 7.26
CA GLY A 158 10.85 2.79 7.37
C GLY A 158 10.33 4.03 8.11
N GLN A 159 11.27 4.92 8.40
CA GLN A 159 10.97 6.19 9.06
C GLN A 159 10.59 7.27 8.03
N PRO A 160 9.76 8.24 8.43
CA PRO A 160 9.14 8.47 9.75
C PRO A 160 7.82 7.71 9.96
N PHE A 161 7.40 6.86 9.00
CA PHE A 161 6.07 6.24 8.97
C PHE A 161 5.83 5.29 10.13
N VAL A 162 6.87 4.50 10.50
CA VAL A 162 6.78 3.55 11.61
C VAL A 162 6.53 4.29 12.93
N ASP A 163 7.30 5.34 13.22
CA ASP A 163 7.12 6.13 14.44
C ASP A 163 5.74 6.80 14.46
N PHE A 164 5.32 7.36 13.31
CA PHE A 164 4.02 8.01 13.19
C PHE A 164 2.87 7.04 13.50
N ILE A 165 2.87 5.86 12.88
CA ILE A 165 1.82 4.86 13.08
C ILE A 165 1.80 4.38 14.55
N VAL A 166 2.95 4.09 15.14
CA VAL A 166 3.02 3.59 16.52
C VAL A 166 2.57 4.65 17.53
N GLU A 167 2.95 5.91 17.36
CA GLU A 167 2.53 6.99 18.27
C GLU A 167 1.06 7.36 18.15
N HIS A 168 0.52 7.36 16.91
CA HIS A 168 -0.86 7.78 16.68
C HIS A 168 -1.87 6.65 16.83
N HIS A 169 -1.45 5.39 16.70
CA HIS A 169 -2.31 4.19 16.78
C HIS A 169 -1.80 3.15 17.79
N PRO A 170 -1.44 3.52 19.05
CA PRO A 170 -0.77 2.61 19.97
C PRO A 170 -1.58 1.36 20.35
N ASN A 171 -2.91 1.43 20.28
CA ASN A 171 -3.80 0.30 20.62
C ASN A 171 -4.04 -0.64 19.41
N SER A 172 -3.62 -0.25 18.21
CA SER A 172 -3.92 -0.96 16.97
C SER A 172 -2.69 -1.12 16.08
N SER A 173 -1.51 -0.82 16.60
CA SER A 173 -0.23 -1.01 15.94
C SER A 173 0.84 -1.46 16.93
N ARG A 174 1.88 -2.10 16.41
CA ARG A 174 3.10 -2.41 17.16
C ARG A 174 4.29 -2.53 16.22
N ARG A 175 5.49 -2.30 16.73
CA ARG A 175 6.72 -2.61 15.99
C ARG A 175 6.86 -4.12 15.83
N LEU A 176 7.48 -4.52 14.72
CA LEU A 176 7.84 -5.89 14.43
C LEU A 176 9.36 -6.02 14.40
N THR A 177 9.84 -7.15 14.88
CA THR A 177 11.16 -7.67 14.50
C THR A 177 11.13 -8.12 13.05
N GLN A 178 12.31 -8.28 12.44
CA GLN A 178 12.41 -8.81 11.08
C GLN A 178 11.77 -10.19 10.96
N ALA A 179 11.98 -11.07 11.95
CA ALA A 179 11.40 -12.42 11.98
C ALA A 179 9.87 -12.36 12.00
N GLU A 180 9.27 -11.55 12.89
CA GLU A 180 7.81 -11.38 12.96
C GLU A 180 7.22 -10.82 11.66
N ALA A 181 7.93 -9.89 11.00
CA ALA A 181 7.49 -9.33 9.72
C ALA A 181 7.50 -10.41 8.61
N LEU A 182 8.50 -11.27 8.59
CA LEU A 182 8.59 -12.40 7.64
C LEU A 182 7.51 -13.45 7.92
N GLU A 183 7.25 -13.78 9.17
CA GLU A 183 6.17 -14.69 9.58
C GLU A 183 4.80 -14.14 9.16
N LEU A 184 4.58 -12.82 9.31
CA LEU A 184 3.35 -12.19 8.87
C LEU A 184 3.16 -12.27 7.35
N LEU A 185 4.21 -12.02 6.56
CA LEU A 185 4.17 -12.18 5.11
C LEU A 185 3.80 -13.61 4.72
N GLU A 186 4.46 -14.59 5.32
CA GLU A 186 4.22 -16.01 5.04
C GLU A 186 2.79 -16.43 5.43
N ALA A 187 2.33 -16.03 6.62
CA ALA A 187 0.99 -16.34 7.09
C ALA A 187 -0.10 -15.75 6.18
N GLU A 188 0.08 -14.50 5.73
CA GLU A 188 -0.87 -13.85 4.83
C GLU A 188 -0.84 -14.47 3.42
N HIS A 189 0.32 -14.85 2.92
CA HIS A 189 0.43 -15.57 1.65
C HIS A 189 -0.27 -16.94 1.70
N LYS A 190 -0.09 -17.70 2.78
CA LYS A 190 -0.79 -18.98 3.03
C LYS A 190 -2.31 -18.80 3.09
N ARG A 191 -2.81 -17.63 3.51
CA ARG A 191 -4.25 -17.28 3.46
C ARG A 191 -4.75 -16.89 2.07
N GLY A 192 -3.90 -16.88 1.05
CA GLY A 192 -4.25 -16.45 -0.30
C GLY A 192 -4.27 -14.93 -0.48
N HIS A 193 -3.55 -14.20 0.36
CA HIS A 193 -3.43 -12.75 0.26
C HIS A 193 -2.17 -12.36 -0.53
N LEU A 194 -2.28 -11.35 -1.38
CA LEU A 194 -1.16 -10.84 -2.15
C LEU A 194 -0.41 -9.73 -1.40
N HIS A 195 0.87 -9.59 -1.70
CA HIS A 195 1.71 -8.51 -1.20
C HIS A 195 1.76 -7.35 -2.19
N SER A 196 1.75 -6.13 -1.68
CA SER A 196 1.90 -4.93 -2.51
C SER A 196 2.62 -3.82 -1.76
N ALA A 197 3.58 -3.18 -2.43
CA ALA A 197 4.25 -1.98 -1.96
C ALA A 197 3.40 -0.76 -2.34
N TRP A 198 3.17 0.14 -1.39
CA TRP A 198 2.34 1.31 -1.61
C TRP A 198 3.14 2.61 -1.54
N PHE A 199 2.78 3.49 -2.47
CA PHE A 199 3.38 4.81 -2.67
C PHE A 199 2.28 5.87 -2.63
N LYS A 200 2.57 7.00 -1.99
CA LYS A 200 1.62 8.09 -1.90
C LYS A 200 2.34 9.44 -1.84
N ASP A 201 1.82 10.42 -2.59
CA ASP A 201 2.32 11.80 -2.55
C ASP A 201 2.30 12.40 -1.15
N ALA A 202 1.19 12.20 -0.44
CA ALA A 202 1.02 12.63 0.94
C ALA A 202 1.92 11.89 1.94
N CYS A 203 2.57 10.79 1.54
CA CYS A 203 3.58 10.06 2.28
C CYS A 203 4.99 10.38 1.74
N LEU A 204 5.33 11.67 1.66
CA LEU A 204 6.63 12.19 1.23
C LEU A 204 7.02 11.78 -0.22
N ASP A 205 6.03 11.56 -1.09
CA ASP A 205 6.18 11.07 -2.48
C ASP A 205 6.88 9.72 -2.61
N ARG A 206 6.85 8.88 -1.58
CA ARG A 206 7.63 7.65 -1.56
C ARG A 206 6.85 6.40 -1.13
N PHE A 207 7.53 5.27 -1.26
CA PHE A 207 7.15 4.01 -0.65
C PHE A 207 7.06 4.16 0.88
N TYR A 208 5.98 3.66 1.48
CA TYR A 208 5.73 3.79 2.91
C TYR A 208 5.14 2.53 3.57
N ALA A 209 4.59 1.60 2.78
CA ALA A 209 3.92 0.44 3.35
C ALA A 209 3.97 -0.80 2.45
N ILE A 210 4.00 -1.97 3.07
CA ILE A 210 3.62 -3.25 2.45
C ILE A 210 2.25 -3.65 2.98
N CYS A 211 1.31 -3.85 2.05
CA CYS A 211 -0.03 -4.33 2.37
C CYS A 211 -0.18 -5.81 2.02
N ASN A 212 -0.91 -6.56 2.87
CA ASN A 212 -1.30 -7.93 2.67
C ASN A 212 -2.77 -7.97 2.23
N CYS A 213 -2.99 -7.89 0.93
CA CYS A 213 -4.26 -7.58 0.31
C CYS A 213 -5.11 -8.82 0.05
N CYS A 214 -6.27 -8.91 0.67
CA CYS A 214 -7.28 -9.91 0.35
C CYS A 214 -8.18 -9.46 -0.79
N LYS A 215 -8.66 -10.41 -1.58
CA LYS A 215 -9.51 -10.13 -2.75
C LYS A 215 -10.86 -9.47 -2.39
N CYS A 216 -11.37 -9.70 -1.18
CA CYS A 216 -12.69 -9.26 -0.74
C CYS A 216 -12.71 -7.85 -0.11
N CYS A 217 -11.63 -7.42 0.57
CA CYS A 217 -11.63 -6.17 1.34
C CYS A 217 -10.74 -5.08 0.75
N CYS A 218 -9.69 -5.44 -0.01
CA CYS A 218 -8.69 -4.47 -0.43
C CYS A 218 -9.28 -3.40 -1.36
N GLY A 219 -9.21 -2.14 -0.93
CA GLY A 219 -9.69 -1.01 -1.70
C GLY A 219 -8.94 -0.77 -3.00
N GLY A 220 -7.63 -1.06 -3.05
CA GLY A 220 -6.82 -0.98 -4.27
C GLY A 220 -7.27 -1.99 -5.33
N ILE A 221 -7.51 -3.25 -4.93
CA ILE A 221 -8.04 -4.29 -5.83
C ILE A 221 -9.45 -3.92 -6.30
N GLU A 222 -10.35 -3.51 -5.39
CA GLU A 222 -11.69 -3.09 -5.75
C GLU A 222 -11.68 -1.90 -6.72
N SER A 223 -10.86 -0.89 -6.43
CA SER A 223 -10.72 0.30 -7.30
C SER A 223 -10.31 -0.09 -8.71
N MET A 224 -9.39 -1.04 -8.85
CA MET A 224 -8.91 -1.51 -10.13
C MET A 224 -9.93 -2.40 -10.84
N VAL A 225 -10.46 -3.42 -10.18
CA VAL A 225 -11.30 -4.46 -10.81
C VAL A 225 -12.73 -3.97 -11.05
N LYS A 226 -13.29 -3.19 -10.13
CA LYS A 226 -14.68 -2.74 -10.18
C LYS A 226 -14.84 -1.36 -10.81
N TYR A 227 -13.93 -0.44 -10.52
CA TYR A 227 -14.07 0.95 -10.94
C TYR A 227 -13.08 1.36 -12.05
N GLY A 228 -12.17 0.46 -12.48
CA GLY A 228 -11.22 0.74 -13.55
C GLY A 228 -10.21 1.84 -13.21
N VAL A 229 -9.90 2.05 -11.91
CA VAL A 229 -8.81 2.92 -11.48
C VAL A 229 -7.51 2.13 -11.61
N PRO A 230 -6.52 2.54 -12.41
CA PRO A 230 -5.25 1.81 -12.57
C PRO A 230 -4.36 2.04 -11.34
N SER A 231 -4.82 1.56 -10.16
CA SER A 231 -4.19 1.82 -8.87
C SER A 231 -3.00 0.93 -8.54
N MET A 232 -2.71 -0.10 -9.36
CA MET A 232 -1.61 -1.02 -9.10
C MET A 232 -0.84 -1.34 -10.39
N VAL A 233 0.47 -1.53 -10.24
CA VAL A 233 1.39 -1.99 -11.30
C VAL A 233 1.76 -3.45 -11.05
N SER A 234 1.91 -4.23 -12.14
CA SER A 234 2.34 -5.63 -12.07
C SER A 234 3.70 -5.79 -11.40
N SER A 235 3.90 -6.96 -10.80
CA SER A 235 5.20 -7.35 -10.21
C SER A 235 6.34 -7.49 -11.22
N GLY A 236 6.03 -7.58 -12.53
CA GLY A 236 6.99 -7.91 -13.58
C GLY A 236 6.99 -9.41 -13.93
N TYR A 237 6.08 -10.17 -13.36
CA TYR A 237 5.91 -11.61 -13.56
C TYR A 237 4.51 -11.93 -14.08
N VAL A 238 4.35 -13.14 -14.59
CA VAL A 238 3.05 -13.71 -15.01
C VAL A 238 2.99 -15.17 -14.54
N ALA A 239 1.80 -15.63 -14.18
CA ALA A 239 1.58 -17.02 -13.85
C ALA A 239 1.66 -17.88 -15.12
N LYS A 240 2.34 -19.03 -15.03
CA LYS A 240 2.41 -20.07 -16.06
C LYS A 240 1.85 -21.36 -15.48
N VAL A 241 0.92 -21.99 -16.18
CA VAL A 241 0.30 -23.26 -15.81
C VAL A 241 1.02 -24.38 -16.54
N ASP A 242 1.40 -25.42 -15.78
CA ASP A 242 1.83 -26.70 -16.33
C ASP A 242 0.59 -27.57 -16.58
N ALA A 243 0.35 -27.85 -17.85
CA ALA A 243 -0.85 -28.58 -18.28
C ALA A 243 -0.86 -30.06 -17.85
N GLU A 244 0.31 -30.67 -17.64
CA GLU A 244 0.44 -32.09 -17.23
C GLU A 244 0.10 -32.25 -15.74
N SER A 245 0.55 -31.32 -14.90
CA SER A 245 0.31 -31.31 -13.48
C SER A 245 -1.08 -30.74 -13.11
N CYS A 246 -1.70 -29.95 -14.00
CA CYS A 246 -2.99 -29.31 -13.75
C CYS A 246 -4.14 -30.32 -13.71
N LYS A 247 -4.87 -30.34 -12.58
CA LYS A 247 -6.05 -31.20 -12.39
C LYS A 247 -7.39 -30.46 -12.58
N ALA A 248 -7.37 -29.26 -13.14
CA ALA A 248 -8.56 -28.43 -13.43
C ALA A 248 -9.47 -28.22 -12.20
N CYS A 249 -8.90 -28.16 -10.99
CA CYS A 249 -9.66 -28.10 -9.73
C CYS A 249 -10.32 -26.72 -9.45
N GLY A 250 -10.00 -25.67 -10.22
CA GLY A 250 -10.60 -24.35 -10.09
C GLY A 250 -10.02 -23.46 -8.99
N THR A 251 -9.25 -23.99 -8.03
CA THR A 251 -8.70 -23.22 -6.89
C THR A 251 -8.00 -21.92 -7.31
N CYS A 252 -7.20 -21.97 -8.37
CA CYS A 252 -6.48 -20.80 -8.88
C CYS A 252 -7.40 -19.70 -9.45
N GLU A 253 -8.52 -20.06 -10.05
CA GLU A 253 -9.56 -19.12 -10.49
C GLU A 253 -10.24 -18.46 -9.29
N ASP A 254 -10.59 -19.27 -8.28
CA ASP A 254 -11.28 -18.78 -7.08
C ASP A 254 -10.43 -17.81 -6.27
N VAL A 255 -9.14 -18.05 -6.11
CA VAL A 255 -8.26 -17.15 -5.32
C VAL A 255 -7.78 -15.94 -6.09
N CYS A 256 -7.93 -15.90 -7.40
CA CYS A 256 -7.41 -14.80 -8.22
C CYS A 256 -8.15 -13.49 -7.97
N ALA A 257 -7.48 -12.54 -7.31
CA ALA A 257 -8.03 -11.23 -7.00
C ALA A 257 -8.30 -10.36 -8.25
N PHE A 258 -7.58 -10.62 -9.35
CA PHE A 258 -7.66 -9.85 -10.59
C PHE A 258 -8.52 -10.52 -11.67
N LYS A 259 -9.13 -11.67 -11.36
CA LYS A 259 -9.91 -12.46 -12.32
C LYS A 259 -9.10 -12.79 -13.59
N ALA A 260 -7.83 -13.11 -13.40
CA ALA A 260 -6.86 -13.36 -14.45
C ALA A 260 -6.70 -14.84 -14.81
N ILE A 261 -7.43 -15.75 -14.15
CA ILE A 261 -7.40 -17.18 -14.43
C ILE A 261 -8.81 -17.66 -14.71
N LYS A 262 -8.91 -18.56 -15.69
CA LYS A 262 -10.12 -19.27 -16.04
C LYS A 262 -9.85 -20.77 -16.10
N THR A 263 -10.79 -21.56 -15.60
CA THR A 263 -10.73 -23.01 -15.61
C THR A 263 -11.85 -23.56 -16.47
N ASN A 264 -11.52 -23.96 -17.71
CA ASN A 264 -12.40 -24.67 -18.61
C ASN A 264 -11.58 -25.79 -19.26
N GLY A 265 -11.55 -26.96 -18.64
CA GLY A 265 -10.46 -27.90 -18.77
C GLY A 265 -9.26 -27.43 -17.92
N ASN A 266 -8.04 -27.47 -18.44
CA ASN A 266 -6.88 -26.92 -17.75
C ASN A 266 -7.04 -25.42 -17.47
N ALA A 267 -6.43 -24.95 -16.37
CA ALA A 267 -6.41 -23.53 -16.05
C ALA A 267 -5.67 -22.72 -17.12
N THR A 268 -6.23 -21.59 -17.52
CA THR A 268 -5.64 -20.67 -18.48
C THR A 268 -5.47 -19.28 -17.88
N VAL A 269 -4.35 -18.61 -18.18
CA VAL A 269 -4.04 -17.29 -17.66
C VAL A 269 -4.40 -16.21 -18.69
N ILE A 270 -5.25 -15.26 -18.28
CA ILE A 270 -5.52 -14.05 -19.05
C ILE A 270 -4.36 -13.09 -18.80
N TRP A 271 -3.44 -13.04 -19.74
CA TRP A 271 -2.17 -12.33 -19.59
C TRP A 271 -2.38 -10.86 -19.19
N GLU A 272 -3.27 -10.15 -19.84
CA GLU A 272 -3.54 -8.72 -19.62
C GLU A 272 -3.91 -8.41 -18.18
N LYS A 273 -4.66 -9.31 -17.54
CA LYS A 273 -5.17 -9.17 -16.16
C LYS A 273 -4.21 -9.69 -15.11
N CYS A 274 -3.27 -10.57 -15.49
CA CYS A 274 -2.33 -11.15 -14.55
C CYS A 274 -1.37 -10.09 -14.01
N MET A 275 -1.32 -9.96 -12.68
CA MET A 275 -0.44 -9.02 -11.99
C MET A 275 0.80 -9.69 -11.40
N GLY A 276 0.98 -11.00 -11.58
CA GLY A 276 2.15 -11.74 -11.14
C GLY A 276 2.34 -11.76 -9.62
N CYS A 277 1.26 -11.85 -8.85
CA CYS A 277 1.31 -11.78 -7.38
C CYS A 277 1.71 -13.08 -6.68
N GLY A 278 1.68 -14.23 -7.37
CA GLY A 278 2.04 -15.54 -6.83
C GLY A 278 0.96 -16.23 -6.00
N VAL A 279 -0.20 -15.62 -5.73
CA VAL A 279 -1.25 -16.25 -4.91
C VAL A 279 -1.72 -17.58 -5.50
N CYS A 280 -1.97 -17.64 -6.81
CA CYS A 280 -2.40 -18.87 -7.47
C CYS A 280 -1.32 -19.98 -7.42
N GLN A 281 -0.04 -19.62 -7.42
CA GLN A 281 1.07 -20.54 -7.22
C GLN A 281 1.05 -21.13 -5.80
N GLY A 282 0.97 -20.26 -4.79
CA GLY A 282 0.98 -20.68 -3.37
C GLY A 282 -0.27 -21.45 -2.94
N GLN A 283 -1.37 -21.32 -3.70
CA GLN A 283 -2.65 -21.99 -3.38
C GLN A 283 -2.94 -23.19 -4.28
N CYS A 284 -2.05 -23.53 -5.22
CA CYS A 284 -2.25 -24.68 -6.10
C CYS A 284 -1.94 -25.98 -5.37
N PRO A 285 -2.92 -26.88 -5.12
CA PRO A 285 -2.67 -28.13 -4.40
C PRO A 285 -1.83 -29.15 -5.20
N ASN A 286 -1.68 -28.92 -6.52
CA ASN A 286 -0.93 -29.77 -7.42
C ASN A 286 0.40 -29.16 -7.87
N GLU A 287 0.80 -28.03 -7.30
CA GLU A 287 2.02 -27.28 -7.67
C GLU A 287 2.14 -26.98 -9.19
N ALA A 288 1.01 -26.98 -9.89
CA ALA A 288 0.93 -26.82 -11.34
C ALA A 288 1.12 -25.38 -11.83
N ILE A 289 1.43 -24.42 -10.95
CA ILE A 289 1.55 -23.01 -11.32
C ILE A 289 2.88 -22.48 -10.84
N SER A 290 3.59 -21.81 -11.74
CA SER A 290 4.83 -21.08 -11.44
C SER A 290 4.70 -19.62 -11.86
N LEU A 291 5.53 -18.74 -11.29
CA LEU A 291 5.71 -17.38 -11.80
C LEU A 291 6.91 -17.33 -12.75
N VAL A 292 6.70 -16.75 -13.92
CA VAL A 292 7.76 -16.51 -14.89
C VAL A 292 7.93 -15.01 -15.13
N ARG A 293 9.18 -14.58 -15.34
CA ARG A 293 9.49 -13.20 -15.71
C ARG A 293 8.91 -12.86 -17.08
N ASP A 294 8.23 -11.73 -17.19
CA ASP A 294 7.76 -11.19 -18.48
C ASP A 294 8.05 -9.68 -18.53
N GLU A 295 8.95 -9.28 -19.44
CA GLU A 295 9.39 -7.88 -19.55
C GLU A 295 8.26 -6.92 -19.90
N ARG A 296 7.25 -7.40 -20.63
CA ARG A 296 6.06 -6.61 -20.99
C ARG A 296 5.19 -6.26 -19.75
N LYS A 297 5.41 -6.94 -18.62
CA LYS A 297 4.79 -6.67 -17.33
C LYS A 297 5.55 -5.62 -16.51
N GLY A 298 6.61 -5.03 -17.08
CA GLY A 298 7.43 -4.01 -16.43
C GLY A 298 8.54 -4.57 -15.54
N ILE A 299 9.27 -3.71 -14.88
CA ILE A 299 10.44 -4.07 -14.07
C ILE A 299 9.99 -4.44 -12.64
N PRO A 300 10.47 -5.57 -12.08
CA PRO A 300 10.23 -5.93 -10.68
C PRO A 300 10.83 -4.90 -9.72
N MET A 301 10.17 -4.67 -8.59
CA MET A 301 10.75 -3.91 -7.49
C MET A 301 11.63 -4.84 -6.63
N ASP A 302 12.79 -5.20 -7.20
CA ASP A 302 13.78 -6.03 -6.51
C ASP A 302 14.87 -5.15 -5.91
N VAL A 303 14.80 -4.93 -4.61
CA VAL A 303 15.75 -4.07 -3.88
C VAL A 303 17.18 -4.58 -3.97
N ARG A 304 17.40 -5.87 -4.18
CA ARG A 304 18.73 -6.48 -4.32
C ARG A 304 19.43 -6.02 -5.60
N LEU A 305 18.67 -5.92 -6.69
CA LEU A 305 19.17 -5.43 -7.98
C LEU A 305 19.36 -3.91 -7.99
N LEU A 306 18.52 -3.19 -7.25
CA LEU A 306 18.61 -1.74 -7.14
C LEU A 306 19.88 -1.28 -6.40
N ILE A 307 20.26 -2.02 -5.35
CA ILE A 307 21.49 -1.79 -4.59
C ILE A 307 22.73 -2.04 -5.47
N GLN A 308 22.71 -3.12 -6.30
CA GLN A 308 23.86 -3.43 -7.17
C GLN A 308 24.11 -2.36 -8.23
N LYS A 309 23.07 -1.72 -8.77
CA LYS A 309 23.22 -0.63 -9.73
C LYS A 309 23.88 0.62 -9.13
N GLN A 310 23.58 0.93 -7.88
CA GLN A 310 24.21 2.05 -7.17
C GLN A 310 25.72 1.85 -6.88
N ALA A 311 26.16 0.61 -6.79
CA ALA A 311 27.57 0.31 -6.56
C ALA A 311 28.44 0.38 -7.82
N VAL A 312 27.84 0.54 -9.00
CA VAL A 312 28.51 0.57 -10.32
C VAL A 312 28.52 1.99 -10.92
N ASP A 313 27.60 2.88 -10.49
CA ASP A 313 27.55 4.30 -10.84
C ASP A 313 28.32 5.15 -9.81
#